data_7d83f5bd13740da0e099f94d256dfb8a
#
_entry.id   7d83f5bd13740da0e099f94d256dfb8a
#
_cell.length_a   1.000
_cell.length_b   1.000
_cell.length_c   1.000
_cell.angle_alpha   90.00
_cell.angle_beta   90.00
_cell.angle_gamma   90.00
#
_symmetry.space_group_name_H-M   'P 1'
#
loop_
_entity.id
_entity.type
_entity.pdbx_description
1 polymer ?
#
loop_
_entity_poly.entity_id
_entity_poly.type
_entity_poly.pdbx_seq_one_letter_code
_entity_poly.pdbx_strand_id
1 'polypeptide(L)'
;CNFFFFLLRFGYGYLHNCINDLVRGILMAKSPAWQRKAGKNPKGGLNAKGRASYKRQTGGTLKAPVKSGDNPRRASFLARMGNMPGPERDSKGRPTRLLLSLRAWGASSKADARRKAKAMSIRLKNKKKKGKK
;
A
#
# COMPACT_ATOMS: atom_id res chain seq x y z
N CYS A 1 -46.77 -29.79 -22.51
CA CYS A 1 -46.31 -29.18 -23.76
C CYS A 1 -46.49 -27.65 -23.85
N ASN A 2 -47.13 -27.02 -22.91
CA ASN A 2 -47.33 -25.56 -22.94
C ASN A 2 -46.23 -24.74 -22.24
N PHE A 3 -45.25 -25.37 -21.67
CA PHE A 3 -44.14 -24.69 -20.98
C PHE A 3 -43.04 -24.21 -21.92
N PHE A 4 -42.92 -24.81 -23.11
CA PHE A 4 -41.91 -24.49 -24.09
C PHE A 4 -42.21 -23.24 -24.94
N PHE A 5 -43.53 -22.91 -25.08
CA PHE A 5 -43.95 -21.75 -25.89
C PHE A 5 -43.93 -20.44 -25.10
N PHE A 6 -43.90 -20.47 -23.79
CA PHE A 6 -43.85 -19.27 -22.96
C PHE A 6 -42.40 -18.70 -22.82
N LEU A 7 -41.38 -19.55 -22.99
CA LEU A 7 -39.97 -19.15 -22.91
C LEU A 7 -39.44 -18.42 -24.11
N LEU A 8 -40.09 -18.56 -25.29
CA LEU A 8 -39.62 -17.93 -26.53
C LEU A 8 -40.10 -16.48 -26.73
N ARG A 9 -41.06 -16.01 -25.94
CA ARG A 9 -41.64 -14.69 -26.15
C ARG A 9 -41.20 -13.60 -25.19
N PHE A 10 -40.49 -13.95 -24.10
CA PHE A 10 -39.99 -13.01 -23.09
C PHE A 10 -38.50 -13.14 -22.77
N GLY A 11 -37.78 -14.01 -23.46
CA GLY A 11 -36.47 -14.48 -22.99
C GLY A 11 -35.26 -13.65 -23.37
N TYR A 12 -35.27 -12.84 -24.41
CA TYR A 12 -34.04 -12.19 -24.88
C TYR A 12 -33.73 -10.85 -24.22
N GLY A 13 -34.74 -10.13 -23.75
CA GLY A 13 -34.51 -8.83 -23.11
C GLY A 13 -34.10 -8.93 -21.65
N TYR A 14 -34.58 -9.94 -20.92
CA TYR A 14 -34.33 -10.07 -19.47
C TYR A 14 -32.94 -10.63 -19.16
N LEU A 15 -32.47 -11.59 -19.95
CA LEU A 15 -31.13 -12.14 -19.79
C LEU A 15 -30.03 -11.13 -20.14
N HIS A 16 -30.25 -10.27 -21.11
CA HIS A 16 -29.29 -9.24 -21.48
C HIS A 16 -29.15 -8.16 -20.40
N ASN A 17 -30.22 -7.81 -19.71
CA ASN A 17 -30.17 -6.87 -18.59
C ASN A 17 -29.51 -7.47 -17.35
N CYS A 18 -29.78 -8.74 -17.03
CA CYS A 18 -29.13 -9.41 -15.88
C CYS A 18 -27.64 -9.59 -16.08
N ILE A 19 -27.20 -9.93 -17.29
CA ILE A 19 -25.76 -10.05 -17.63
C ILE A 19 -25.10 -8.68 -17.59
N ASN A 20 -25.73 -7.63 -18.11
CA ASN A 20 -25.21 -6.28 -18.04
C ASN A 20 -25.10 -5.73 -16.61
N ASP A 21 -26.04 -6.05 -15.73
CA ASP A 21 -25.98 -5.67 -14.31
C ASP A 21 -24.91 -6.46 -13.54
N LEU A 22 -24.73 -7.74 -13.85
CA LEU A 22 -23.61 -8.53 -13.30
C LEU A 22 -22.25 -8.01 -13.77
N VAL A 23 -22.11 -7.72 -15.05
CA VAL A 23 -20.86 -7.17 -15.63
C VAL A 23 -20.62 -5.75 -15.12
N ARG A 24 -21.65 -4.91 -14.99
CA ARG A 24 -21.55 -3.58 -14.36
C ARG A 24 -21.15 -3.68 -12.87
N GLY A 25 -21.70 -4.64 -12.14
CA GLY A 25 -21.32 -4.90 -10.74
C GLY A 25 -19.85 -5.31 -10.60
N ILE A 26 -19.33 -6.10 -11.51
CA ILE A 26 -17.92 -6.53 -11.55
C ILE A 26 -17.01 -5.37 -11.99
N LEU A 27 -17.41 -4.58 -12.99
CA LEU A 27 -16.64 -3.43 -13.49
C LEU A 27 -16.69 -2.22 -12.53
N MET A 28 -17.72 -2.12 -11.70
CA MET A 28 -17.91 -1.06 -10.70
C MET A 28 -17.43 -1.43 -9.30
N ALA A 29 -16.74 -2.57 -9.15
CA ALA A 29 -16.10 -2.92 -7.88
C ALA A 29 -15.08 -1.84 -7.52
N LYS A 30 -15.45 -0.97 -6.57
CA LYS A 30 -14.58 0.11 -6.10
C LYS A 30 -13.26 -0.48 -5.62
N SER A 31 -12.14 0.00 -6.15
CA SER A 31 -10.82 -0.40 -5.71
C SER A 31 -10.71 -0.35 -4.18
N PRO A 32 -9.97 -1.26 -3.56
CA PRO A 32 -9.91 -1.36 -2.10
C PRO A 32 -9.41 -0.07 -1.45
N ALA A 33 -9.81 0.18 -0.20
CA ALA A 33 -9.53 1.43 0.49
C ALA A 33 -8.02 1.73 0.60
N TRP A 34 -7.16 0.70 0.68
CA TRP A 34 -5.71 0.88 0.75
C TRP A 34 -5.07 1.43 -0.54
N GLN A 35 -5.74 1.26 -1.69
CA GLN A 35 -5.31 1.85 -2.96
C GLN A 35 -5.85 3.27 -3.16
N ARG A 36 -7.00 3.59 -2.56
CA ARG A 36 -7.67 4.89 -2.67
C ARG A 36 -7.08 5.93 -1.73
N LYS A 37 -7.35 7.22 -2.02
CA LYS A 37 -6.97 8.36 -1.18
C LYS A 37 -7.45 8.21 0.27
N ALA A 38 -8.66 7.67 0.49
CA ALA A 38 -9.25 7.45 1.82
C ALA A 38 -8.45 6.51 2.73
N GLY A 39 -7.66 5.57 2.15
CA GLY A 39 -6.78 4.67 2.90
C GLY A 39 -5.34 5.15 3.06
N LYS A 40 -4.99 6.29 2.46
CA LYS A 40 -3.64 6.86 2.48
C LYS A 40 -3.53 7.96 3.54
N ASN A 41 -2.42 7.96 4.27
CA ASN A 41 -2.12 9.06 5.19
C ASN A 41 -1.48 10.22 4.39
N PRO A 42 -1.95 11.47 4.54
CA PRO A 42 -1.33 12.62 3.88
C PRO A 42 0.13 12.85 4.29
N LYS A 43 0.50 12.49 5.51
CA LYS A 43 1.89 12.55 6.02
C LYS A 43 2.78 11.39 5.56
N GLY A 44 2.24 10.41 4.81
CA GLY A 44 2.96 9.26 4.26
C GLY A 44 2.46 7.91 4.81
N GLY A 45 2.51 6.90 3.94
CA GLY A 45 2.04 5.53 4.25
C GLY A 45 0.53 5.36 4.22
N LEU A 46 0.04 4.27 4.82
CA LEU A 46 -1.39 3.97 4.96
C LEU A 46 -1.89 4.36 6.34
N ASN A 47 -3.13 4.86 6.41
CA ASN A 47 -3.83 5.07 7.67
C ASN A 47 -4.39 3.74 8.23
N ALA A 48 -5.05 3.77 9.39
CA ALA A 48 -5.64 2.57 10.03
C ALA A 48 -6.65 1.87 9.10
N LYS A 49 -7.51 2.65 8.43
CA LYS A 49 -8.49 2.14 7.45
C LYS A 49 -7.83 1.45 6.26
N GLY A 50 -6.76 2.03 5.71
CA GLY A 50 -5.98 1.43 4.63
C GLY A 50 -5.30 0.12 5.07
N ARG A 51 -4.70 0.07 6.25
CA ARG A 51 -4.09 -1.16 6.80
C ARG A 51 -5.13 -2.26 7.06
N ALA A 52 -6.28 -1.92 7.61
CA ALA A 52 -7.39 -2.86 7.83
C ALA A 52 -7.93 -3.43 6.49
N SER A 53 -8.10 -2.57 5.48
CA SER A 53 -8.49 -2.98 4.14
C SER A 53 -7.47 -3.92 3.49
N TYR A 54 -6.19 -3.62 3.63
CA TYR A 54 -5.10 -4.48 3.14
C TYR A 54 -5.13 -5.86 3.82
N LYS A 55 -5.25 -5.89 5.16
CA LYS A 55 -5.33 -7.14 5.93
C LYS A 55 -6.50 -8.01 5.49
N ARG A 56 -7.68 -7.43 5.27
CA ARG A 56 -8.86 -8.19 4.82
C ARG A 56 -8.69 -8.81 3.44
N GLN A 57 -7.99 -8.12 2.55
CA GLN A 57 -7.85 -8.54 1.16
C GLN A 57 -6.66 -9.50 0.93
N THR A 58 -5.55 -9.30 1.64
CA THR A 58 -4.30 -10.05 1.41
C THR A 58 -3.94 -10.98 2.57
N GLY A 59 -4.61 -10.87 3.72
CA GLY A 59 -4.24 -11.57 4.94
C GLY A 59 -2.98 -11.01 5.63
N GLY A 60 -2.21 -10.18 4.93
CA GLY A 60 -0.96 -9.60 5.43
C GLY A 60 -1.17 -8.51 6.48
N THR A 61 -0.34 -8.50 7.53
CA THR A 61 -0.39 -7.48 8.57
C THR A 61 0.64 -6.39 8.33
N LEU A 62 0.19 -5.17 8.04
CA LEU A 62 1.03 -3.98 7.91
C LEU A 62 1.07 -3.23 9.25
N LYS A 63 2.24 -3.20 9.86
CA LYS A 63 2.49 -2.41 11.08
C LYS A 63 2.73 -0.93 10.71
N ALA A 64 2.42 -0.02 11.62
CA ALA A 64 2.69 1.41 11.46
C ALA A 64 4.18 1.70 11.23
N PRO A 65 4.54 2.83 10.57
CA PRO A 65 5.92 3.24 10.42
C PRO A 65 6.59 3.52 11.76
N VAL A 66 7.87 3.17 11.87
CA VAL A 66 8.71 3.47 13.04
C VAL A 66 9.56 4.69 12.75
N LYS A 67 9.31 5.80 13.44
CA LYS A 67 9.94 7.09 13.18
C LYS A 67 11.31 7.26 13.87
N SER A 68 11.52 6.60 15.00
CA SER A 68 12.73 6.72 15.82
C SER A 68 13.24 5.36 16.28
N GLY A 69 14.47 5.33 16.84
CA GLY A 69 15.11 4.15 17.38
C GLY A 69 15.79 3.22 16.35
N ASP A 70 16.62 2.31 16.86
CA ASP A 70 17.35 1.32 16.06
C ASP A 70 16.50 0.05 15.90
N ASN A 71 15.75 -0.01 14.83
CA ASN A 71 14.88 -1.13 14.50
C ASN A 71 15.30 -1.74 13.16
N PRO A 72 15.51 -3.08 13.08
CA PRO A 72 15.90 -3.74 11.82
C PRO A 72 14.92 -3.49 10.68
N ARG A 73 13.63 -3.43 10.98
CA ARG A 73 12.58 -3.11 10.00
C ARG A 73 12.72 -1.69 9.44
N ARG A 74 13.06 -0.70 10.30
CA ARG A 74 13.33 0.67 9.89
C ARG A 74 14.58 0.76 9.02
N ALA A 75 15.66 0.11 9.43
CA ALA A 75 16.92 0.07 8.66
C ALA A 75 16.70 -0.50 7.25
N SER A 76 16.01 -1.64 7.14
CA SER A 76 15.68 -2.28 5.86
C SER A 76 14.79 -1.41 4.98
N PHE A 77 13.80 -0.75 5.54
CA PHE A 77 12.90 0.15 4.81
C PHE A 77 13.67 1.36 4.25
N LEU A 78 14.45 2.04 5.08
CA LEU A 78 15.23 3.21 4.67
C LEU A 78 16.30 2.88 3.63
N ALA A 79 16.92 1.70 3.71
CA ALA A 79 17.87 1.22 2.71
C ALA A 79 17.19 1.04 1.34
N ARG A 80 16.05 0.35 1.29
CA ARG A 80 15.30 0.13 0.04
C ARG A 80 14.80 1.44 -0.57
N MET A 81 14.12 2.26 0.23
CA MET A 81 13.52 3.50 -0.25
C MET A 81 14.56 4.58 -0.58
N GLY A 82 15.69 4.60 0.12
CA GLY A 82 16.81 5.50 -0.18
C GLY A 82 17.47 5.19 -1.53
N ASN A 83 17.43 3.94 -1.98
CA ASN A 83 17.99 3.50 -3.26
C ASN A 83 16.93 3.42 -4.39
N MET A 84 15.65 3.62 -4.08
CA MET A 84 14.59 3.55 -5.08
C MET A 84 14.75 4.67 -6.13
N PRO A 85 14.63 4.35 -7.43
CA PRO A 85 14.65 5.37 -8.49
C PRO A 85 13.43 6.29 -8.37
N GLY A 86 13.54 7.49 -8.91
CA GLY A 86 12.48 8.48 -8.94
C GLY A 86 12.81 9.76 -8.16
N PRO A 87 12.14 10.86 -8.50
CA PRO A 87 12.36 12.16 -7.88
C PRO A 87 11.78 12.22 -6.46
N GLU A 88 12.39 13.02 -5.61
CA GLU A 88 11.89 13.32 -4.26
C GLU A 88 10.74 14.34 -4.29
N ARG A 89 10.75 15.20 -5.30
CA ARG A 89 9.76 16.25 -5.52
C ARG A 89 9.20 16.19 -6.93
N ASP A 90 7.95 16.57 -7.06
CA ASP A 90 7.25 16.73 -8.32
C ASP A 90 7.75 17.99 -9.07
N SER A 91 7.45 18.13 -10.37
CA SER A 91 7.72 19.32 -11.20
C SER A 91 7.22 20.63 -10.56
N LYS A 92 6.19 20.56 -9.73
CA LYS A 92 5.61 21.66 -8.95
C LYS A 92 6.27 21.87 -7.58
N GLY A 93 7.40 21.21 -7.28
CA GLY A 93 8.09 21.30 -5.99
C GLY A 93 7.43 20.56 -4.82
N ARG A 94 6.29 19.90 -5.06
CA ARG A 94 5.55 19.16 -4.02
C ARG A 94 6.27 17.84 -3.67
N PRO A 95 6.23 17.38 -2.41
CA PRO A 95 6.82 16.12 -2.01
C PRO A 95 6.09 14.93 -2.68
N THR A 96 6.84 14.05 -3.31
CA THR A 96 6.30 12.80 -3.87
C THR A 96 5.92 11.82 -2.76
N ARG A 97 5.14 10.77 -3.12
CA ARG A 97 4.81 9.68 -2.17
C ARG A 97 6.04 9.01 -1.58
N LEU A 98 7.11 8.92 -2.36
CA LEU A 98 8.40 8.40 -1.90
C LEU A 98 8.96 9.26 -0.75
N LEU A 99 9.04 10.57 -0.93
CA LEU A 99 9.52 11.48 0.10
C LEU A 99 8.62 11.50 1.34
N LEU A 100 7.30 11.47 1.17
CA LEU A 100 6.36 11.37 2.29
C LEU A 100 6.54 10.06 3.08
N SER A 101 6.77 8.95 2.40
CA SER A 101 7.07 7.67 3.05
C SER A 101 8.38 7.72 3.84
N LEU A 102 9.43 8.30 3.28
CA LEU A 102 10.70 8.50 3.99
C LEU A 102 10.55 9.36 5.26
N ARG A 103 9.78 10.44 5.18
CA ARG A 103 9.46 11.31 6.33
C ARG A 103 8.67 10.57 7.42
N ALA A 104 7.73 9.71 7.04
CA ALA A 104 6.99 8.88 7.99
C ALA A 104 7.90 7.91 8.76
N TRP A 105 9.02 7.50 8.17
CA TRP A 105 10.04 6.66 8.80
C TRP A 105 11.23 7.46 9.38
N GLY A 106 11.11 8.79 9.43
CA GLY A 106 12.06 9.68 10.07
C GLY A 106 13.30 10.00 9.25
N ALA A 107 13.19 9.99 7.92
CA ALA A 107 14.24 10.48 7.02
C ALA A 107 13.74 11.69 6.23
N SER A 108 14.57 12.73 6.09
CA SER A 108 14.22 13.97 5.40
C SER A 108 14.40 13.88 3.88
N SER A 109 15.33 13.03 3.41
CA SER A 109 15.70 12.84 2.00
C SER A 109 16.17 11.41 1.75
N LYS A 110 16.38 11.06 0.48
CA LYS A 110 16.95 9.76 0.08
C LYS A 110 18.39 9.59 0.60
N ALA A 111 19.20 10.65 0.53
CA ALA A 111 20.56 10.65 1.06
C ALA A 111 20.60 10.42 2.57
N ASP A 112 19.71 11.11 3.32
CA ASP A 112 19.56 10.94 4.76
C ASP A 112 19.08 9.52 5.11
N ALA A 113 18.15 8.96 4.33
CA ALA A 113 17.68 7.60 4.50
C ALA A 113 18.79 6.56 4.35
N ARG A 114 19.63 6.68 3.32
CA ARG A 114 20.80 5.79 3.11
C ARG A 114 21.80 5.89 4.25
N ARG A 115 22.13 7.10 4.69
CA ARG A 115 23.05 7.34 5.81
C ARG A 115 22.52 6.72 7.11
N LYS A 116 21.25 6.96 7.46
CA LYS A 116 20.60 6.40 8.65
C LYS A 116 20.48 4.88 8.58
N ALA A 117 20.16 4.31 7.43
CA ALA A 117 20.10 2.85 7.24
C ALA A 117 21.45 2.20 7.48
N LYS A 118 22.54 2.75 6.93
CA LYS A 118 23.91 2.27 7.13
C LYS A 118 24.32 2.34 8.60
N ALA A 119 24.13 3.48 9.25
CA ALA A 119 24.45 3.66 10.67
C ALA A 119 23.65 2.71 11.58
N MET A 120 22.35 2.52 11.34
CA MET A 120 21.54 1.55 12.10
C MET A 120 21.98 0.10 11.88
N SER A 121 22.34 -0.27 10.65
CA SER A 121 22.86 -1.62 10.34
C SER A 121 24.09 -1.96 11.16
N ILE A 122 25.02 -1.01 11.26
CA ILE A 122 26.26 -1.18 12.06
C ILE A 122 25.92 -1.35 13.55
N ARG A 123 25.06 -0.47 14.09
CA ARG A 123 24.65 -0.55 15.50
C ARG A 123 23.94 -1.87 15.84
N LEU A 124 23.06 -2.33 14.96
CA LEU A 124 22.36 -3.61 15.14
C LEU A 124 23.30 -4.82 15.09
N LYS A 125 24.29 -4.79 14.19
CA LYS A 125 25.34 -5.84 14.14
C LYS A 125 26.17 -5.86 15.43
N ASN A 126 26.54 -4.70 15.96
CA ASN A 126 27.30 -4.60 17.20
C ASN A 126 26.50 -5.07 18.42
N LYS A 127 25.20 -4.77 18.49
CA LYS A 127 24.29 -5.29 19.54
C LYS A 127 24.21 -6.83 19.50
N LYS A 128 24.12 -7.43 18.31
CA LYS A 128 24.10 -8.89 18.17
C LYS A 128 25.42 -9.56 18.61
N LYS A 129 26.56 -8.93 18.37
CA LYS A 129 27.87 -9.42 18.82
C LYS A 129 28.01 -9.37 20.34
N LYS A 130 27.53 -8.28 20.99
CA LYS A 130 27.58 -8.15 22.47
C LYS A 130 26.64 -9.14 23.18
N GLY A 131 25.50 -9.50 22.59
CA GLY A 131 24.57 -10.47 23.20
C GLY A 131 24.94 -11.93 23.01
N LYS A 132 26.08 -12.26 22.34
CA LYS A 132 26.61 -13.63 22.18
C LYS A 132 27.79 -13.93 23.09
N LYS A 133 28.22 -12.98 23.90
CA LYS A 133 29.20 -13.22 24.98
C LYS A 133 28.45 -13.44 26.30
#